data_66259f1e505cfd792796ba3a0f7b38ff
#
_entry.id   66259f1e505cfd792796ba3a0f7b38ff
#
_cell.length_a   1.000
_cell.length_b   1.000
_cell.length_c   1.000
_cell.angle_alpha   90.00
_cell.angle_beta   90.00
_cell.angle_gamma   90.00
#
_symmetry.space_group_name_H-M   'P 1'
#
loop_
_entity.id
_entity.type
_entity.pdbx_description
1 polymer ?
#
loop_
_entity_poly.entity_id
_entity_poly.type
_entity_poly.pdbx_seq_one_letter_code
_entity_poly.pdbx_strand_id
1 'polypeptide(L)'
;MTEKRFAKNVLIISVVSAVLTLFIYILVAHHRDTPNRVRQDRNALLSVGSSVAERIKPVGQINVAATETLRAPVPVAAAAPVKVNGQQVYQSACVACHGAGIAGAPKLGDASQWGKRIAKGLDSLYASSINGLQGSAGVMPAKGGNPALSDAEVKAAVDYMVAQSK
;
A
#
# COMPACT_ATOMS: atom_id res chain seq x y z
N MET A 1 -7.48 55.01 38.66
CA MET A 1 -7.18 53.55 38.82
C MET A 1 -7.19 52.76 37.50
N THR A 2 -7.71 53.28 36.43
CA THR A 2 -7.92 52.58 35.13
C THR A 2 -6.62 52.54 34.27
N GLU A 3 -5.81 53.58 34.23
CA GLU A 3 -4.60 53.63 33.40
C GLU A 3 -3.54 52.60 33.78
N LYS A 4 -3.28 52.39 35.07
CA LYS A 4 -2.28 51.38 35.52
C LYS A 4 -2.73 49.93 35.17
N ARG A 5 -4.02 49.67 35.19
CA ARG A 5 -4.55 48.36 34.79
C ARG A 5 -4.48 48.14 33.28
N PHE A 6 -4.73 49.21 32.49
CA PHE A 6 -4.62 49.18 31.06
C PHE A 6 -3.17 48.92 30.62
N ALA A 7 -2.22 49.69 31.15
CA ALA A 7 -0.79 49.52 30.85
C ALA A 7 -0.30 48.11 31.23
N LYS A 8 -0.74 47.55 32.36
CA LYS A 8 -0.41 46.19 32.79
C LYS A 8 -0.96 45.16 31.82
N ASN A 9 -2.19 45.29 31.35
CA ASN A 9 -2.81 44.38 30.42
C ASN A 9 -2.12 44.41 29.06
N VAL A 10 -1.78 45.59 28.55
CA VAL A 10 -1.05 45.76 27.28
C VAL A 10 0.33 45.10 27.38
N LEU A 11 1.03 45.26 28.49
CA LEU A 11 2.32 44.62 28.71
C LEU A 11 2.20 43.08 28.76
N ILE A 12 1.20 42.56 29.42
CA ILE A 12 0.91 41.09 29.46
C ILE A 12 0.64 40.58 28.07
N ILE A 13 -0.22 41.23 27.29
CA ILE A 13 -0.59 40.81 25.94
C ILE A 13 0.65 40.82 25.02
N SER A 14 1.51 41.87 25.13
CA SER A 14 2.71 41.92 24.30
C SER A 14 3.72 40.83 24.64
N VAL A 15 3.89 40.51 25.94
CA VAL A 15 4.76 39.41 26.37
C VAL A 15 4.22 38.06 25.89
N VAL A 16 2.91 37.81 26.04
CA VAL A 16 2.29 36.57 25.58
C VAL A 16 2.42 36.43 24.07
N SER A 17 2.20 37.51 23.32
CA SER A 17 2.35 37.50 21.86
C SER A 17 3.80 37.20 21.45
N ALA A 18 4.79 37.79 22.12
CA ALA A 18 6.21 37.54 21.84
C ALA A 18 6.58 36.07 22.14
N VAL A 19 6.11 35.50 23.23
CA VAL A 19 6.35 34.11 23.58
C VAL A 19 5.69 33.17 22.55
N LEU A 20 4.46 33.47 22.14
CA LEU A 20 3.75 32.68 21.14
C LEU A 20 4.46 32.71 19.76
N THR A 21 4.90 33.87 19.33
CA THR A 21 5.66 34.02 18.07
C THR A 21 6.98 33.26 18.11
N LEU A 22 7.70 33.33 19.22
CA LEU A 22 8.95 32.58 19.41
C LEU A 22 8.68 31.07 19.39
N PHE A 23 7.61 30.61 20.05
CA PHE A 23 7.24 29.20 20.06
C PHE A 23 6.89 28.70 18.65
N ILE A 24 6.09 29.46 17.90
CA ILE A 24 5.75 29.11 16.50
C ILE A 24 7.03 29.08 15.65
N TYR A 25 7.94 30.06 15.82
CA TYR A 25 9.21 30.07 15.10
C TYR A 25 10.05 28.82 15.36
N ILE A 26 10.17 28.40 16.63
CA ILE A 26 10.88 27.18 17.02
C ILE A 26 10.23 25.94 16.39
N LEU A 27 8.89 25.82 16.43
CA LEU A 27 8.16 24.71 15.82
C LEU A 27 8.41 24.65 14.31
N VAL A 28 8.33 25.78 13.62
CA VAL A 28 8.55 25.84 12.16
C VAL A 28 10.01 25.54 11.81
N ALA A 29 10.96 26.05 12.57
CA ALA A 29 12.38 25.75 12.38
C ALA A 29 12.65 24.23 12.56
N HIS A 30 12.11 23.65 13.63
CA HIS A 30 12.25 22.22 13.91
C HIS A 30 11.60 21.33 12.82
N HIS A 31 10.48 21.79 12.27
CA HIS A 31 9.77 21.05 11.18
C HIS A 31 10.52 21.14 9.84
N ARG A 32 11.28 22.18 9.60
CA ARG A 32 12.10 22.35 8.37
C ARG A 32 13.32 21.43 8.33
N ASP A 33 13.85 21.03 9.48
CA ASP A 33 15.06 20.20 9.55
C ASP A 33 14.78 18.70 9.35
N THR A 34 13.54 18.25 9.61
CA THR A 34 13.16 16.84 9.48
C THR A 34 13.26 16.29 8.05
N PRO A 35 12.79 16.97 6.99
CA PRO A 35 12.91 16.48 5.62
C PRO A 35 14.37 16.39 5.13
N ASN A 36 15.23 17.27 5.61
CA ASN A 36 16.65 17.27 5.22
C ASN A 36 17.41 16.12 5.86
N ARG A 37 17.12 15.77 7.12
CA ARG A 37 17.69 14.59 7.80
C ARG A 37 17.29 13.30 7.09
N VAL A 38 16.01 13.13 6.79
CA VAL A 38 15.54 11.95 6.07
C VAL A 38 16.19 11.79 4.69
N ARG A 39 16.44 12.90 3.97
CA ARG A 39 17.16 12.88 2.70
C ARG A 39 18.64 12.54 2.88
N GLN A 40 19.29 13.06 3.91
CA GLN A 40 20.68 12.76 4.22
C GLN A 40 20.86 11.29 4.60
N ASP A 41 20.01 10.77 5.48
CA ASP A 41 20.05 9.37 5.89
C ASP A 41 19.81 8.43 4.70
N ARG A 42 18.85 8.76 3.83
CA ARG A 42 18.63 8.00 2.59
C ARG A 42 19.84 8.03 1.67
N ASN A 43 20.44 9.19 1.48
CA ASN A 43 21.62 9.32 0.63
C ASN A 43 22.84 8.61 1.23
N ALA A 44 22.99 8.63 2.56
CA ALA A 44 24.02 7.88 3.26
C ALA A 44 23.82 6.35 3.08
N LEU A 45 22.58 5.86 3.20
CA LEU A 45 22.28 4.45 2.96
C LEU A 45 22.51 4.04 1.50
N LEU A 46 22.27 4.94 0.54
CA LEU A 46 22.51 4.69 -0.87
C LEU A 46 24.01 4.76 -1.23
N SER A 47 24.80 5.50 -0.47
CA SER A 47 26.26 5.65 -0.71
C SER A 47 27.10 4.57 -0.02
N VAL A 48 26.62 3.97 1.06
CA VAL A 48 27.32 2.92 1.83
C VAL A 48 27.12 1.52 1.25
N GLY A 49 26.10 1.33 0.43
CA GLY A 49 25.88 0.04 -0.27
C GLY A 49 26.48 0.09 -1.66
N SER A 50 27.19 -0.96 -2.07
CA SER A 50 27.43 -1.27 -3.47
C SER A 50 26.22 -0.86 -4.29
N SER A 51 26.41 -0.11 -5.39
CA SER A 51 25.33 0.41 -6.24
C SER A 51 24.27 -0.67 -6.46
N VAL A 52 23.00 -0.27 -6.60
CA VAL A 52 21.91 -1.23 -6.89
C VAL A 52 22.33 -2.16 -8.05
N ALA A 53 23.09 -1.65 -9.01
CA ALA A 53 23.66 -2.42 -10.10
C ALA A 53 24.59 -3.55 -9.65
N GLU A 54 25.35 -3.37 -8.55
CA GLU A 54 26.21 -4.41 -7.99
C GLU A 54 25.41 -5.52 -7.28
N ARG A 55 24.31 -5.14 -6.63
CA ARG A 55 23.45 -6.09 -5.90
C ARG A 55 22.56 -6.93 -6.83
N ILE A 56 22.31 -6.45 -8.04
CA ILE A 56 21.51 -7.14 -9.08
C ILE A 56 22.36 -7.71 -10.18
N LYS A 57 23.70 -7.72 -10.04
CA LYS A 57 24.55 -8.42 -10.97
C LYS A 57 24.12 -9.89 -11.09
N PRO A 58 23.89 -10.37 -12.30
CA PRO A 58 23.58 -11.78 -12.50
C PRO A 58 24.71 -12.64 -11.97
N VAL A 59 24.38 -13.55 -11.03
CA VAL A 59 25.31 -14.52 -10.49
C VAL A 59 25.48 -15.64 -11.53
N GLY A 60 26.47 -15.51 -12.36
CA GLY A 60 26.82 -16.46 -13.40
C GLY A 60 26.78 -15.86 -14.79
N GLN A 61 27.87 -15.95 -15.51
CA GLN A 61 27.91 -15.70 -16.94
C GLN A 61 27.58 -17.00 -17.66
N ILE A 62 26.46 -16.99 -18.39
CA ILE A 62 26.19 -18.08 -19.34
C ILE A 62 27.14 -17.85 -20.50
N ASN A 63 28.14 -18.72 -20.64
CA ASN A 63 29.03 -18.71 -21.79
C ASN A 63 28.24 -19.23 -23.00
N VAL A 64 27.60 -18.33 -23.71
CA VAL A 64 27.01 -18.62 -25.02
C VAL A 64 28.11 -18.58 -26.06
N ALA A 65 29.00 -19.61 -26.06
CA ALA A 65 29.82 -19.88 -27.21
C ALA A 65 28.86 -20.19 -28.38
N ALA A 66 29.01 -19.41 -29.42
CA ALA A 66 28.21 -19.40 -30.64
C ALA A 66 27.73 -20.80 -31.08
N THR A 67 26.43 -21.02 -31.03
CA THR A 67 25.77 -21.97 -31.91
C THR A 67 24.48 -21.29 -32.38
N GLU A 68 24.57 -20.50 -33.44
CA GLU A 68 23.44 -20.23 -34.28
C GLU A 68 22.99 -21.55 -34.90
N THR A 69 22.06 -22.20 -34.28
CA THR A 69 21.26 -23.24 -34.92
C THR A 69 19.86 -23.19 -34.35
N LEU A 70 18.99 -22.60 -35.19
CA LEU A 70 17.55 -22.88 -35.28
C LEU A 70 16.82 -23.01 -33.94
N ARG A 71 16.38 -21.86 -33.46
CA ARG A 71 15.40 -21.80 -32.38
C ARG A 71 14.05 -22.33 -32.88
N ALA A 72 13.88 -23.63 -32.84
CA ALA A 72 12.56 -24.21 -32.88
C ALA A 72 11.73 -23.60 -31.71
N PRO A 73 10.45 -23.26 -31.93
CA PRO A 73 9.63 -22.75 -30.87
C PRO A 73 9.57 -23.82 -29.77
N VAL A 74 10.18 -23.54 -28.63
CA VAL A 74 10.05 -24.38 -27.43
C VAL A 74 8.56 -24.39 -27.11
N PRO A 75 7.90 -25.55 -27.04
CA PRO A 75 6.54 -25.63 -26.51
C PRO A 75 6.60 -25.00 -25.12
N VAL A 76 5.82 -23.94 -24.90
CA VAL A 76 5.59 -23.43 -23.57
C VAL A 76 4.95 -24.59 -22.80
N ALA A 77 5.77 -25.30 -22.02
CA ALA A 77 5.27 -26.31 -21.12
C ALA A 77 4.21 -25.60 -20.27
N ALA A 78 2.98 -26.06 -20.38
CA ALA A 78 1.90 -25.61 -19.54
C ALA A 78 2.41 -25.71 -18.11
N ALA A 79 2.63 -24.55 -17.46
CA ALA A 79 3.11 -24.51 -16.10
C ALA A 79 2.15 -25.36 -15.26
N ALA A 80 2.70 -26.35 -14.59
CA ALA A 80 1.95 -27.14 -13.62
C ALA A 80 1.17 -26.18 -12.73
N PRO A 81 -0.06 -26.49 -12.30
CA PRO A 81 -0.89 -25.58 -11.54
C PRO A 81 -0.14 -25.22 -10.24
N VAL A 82 0.44 -24.04 -10.23
CA VAL A 82 1.03 -23.47 -9.01
C VAL A 82 -0.16 -23.38 -8.05
N LYS A 83 -0.09 -24.09 -6.92
CA LYS A 83 -1.09 -23.95 -5.87
C LYS A 83 -1.03 -22.52 -5.37
N VAL A 84 -1.92 -21.69 -5.88
CA VAL A 84 -2.00 -20.28 -5.49
C VAL A 84 -2.49 -20.22 -4.05
N ASN A 85 -1.70 -19.63 -3.18
CA ASN A 85 -2.07 -19.45 -1.78
C ASN A 85 -2.97 -18.22 -1.64
N GLY A 86 -4.29 -18.41 -1.57
CA GLY A 86 -5.26 -17.33 -1.46
C GLY A 86 -5.08 -16.45 -0.23
N GLN A 87 -4.64 -17.01 0.90
CA GLN A 87 -4.32 -16.24 2.11
C GLN A 87 -3.15 -15.27 1.87
N GLN A 88 -2.12 -15.73 1.19
CA GLN A 88 -0.95 -14.88 0.89
C GLN A 88 -1.34 -13.73 -0.06
N VAL A 89 -2.14 -14.02 -1.09
CA VAL A 89 -2.65 -12.98 -2.01
C VAL A 89 -3.54 -11.99 -1.25
N TYR A 90 -4.43 -12.48 -0.38
CA TYR A 90 -5.25 -11.61 0.48
C TYR A 90 -4.37 -10.66 1.30
N GLN A 91 -3.35 -11.16 1.96
CA GLN A 91 -2.46 -10.35 2.81
C GLN A 91 -1.66 -9.32 2.03
N SER A 92 -1.29 -9.62 0.79
CA SER A 92 -0.48 -8.71 -0.04
C SER A 92 -1.28 -7.61 -0.73
N ALA A 93 -2.54 -7.87 -1.10
CA ALA A 93 -3.30 -6.97 -1.97
C ALA A 93 -4.68 -6.55 -1.45
N CYS A 94 -5.31 -7.34 -0.56
CA CYS A 94 -6.72 -7.16 -0.21
C CYS A 94 -6.91 -6.67 1.23
N VAL A 95 -6.00 -7.04 2.15
CA VAL A 95 -6.12 -6.78 3.58
C VAL A 95 -6.23 -5.30 3.93
N ALA A 96 -5.63 -4.43 3.15
CA ALA A 96 -5.65 -2.99 3.40
C ALA A 96 -7.07 -2.43 3.53
N CYS A 97 -7.98 -2.89 2.68
CA CYS A 97 -9.38 -2.48 2.72
C CYS A 97 -10.26 -3.50 3.49
N HIS A 98 -10.10 -4.79 3.18
CA HIS A 98 -10.97 -5.84 3.72
C HIS A 98 -10.61 -6.31 5.14
N GLY A 99 -9.44 -5.97 5.66
CA GLY A 99 -9.06 -6.24 7.05
C GLY A 99 -9.79 -5.33 8.03
N ALA A 100 -9.85 -4.05 7.75
CA ALA A 100 -10.49 -3.04 8.61
C ALA A 100 -11.88 -2.60 8.16
N GLY A 101 -12.31 -2.95 6.93
CA GLY A 101 -13.59 -2.50 6.37
C GLY A 101 -13.54 -1.06 5.85
N ILE A 102 -12.41 -0.63 5.32
CA ILE A 102 -12.20 0.76 4.85
C ILE A 102 -12.92 0.97 3.51
N ALA A 103 -13.38 2.20 3.26
CA ALA A 103 -14.02 2.64 2.01
C ALA A 103 -15.23 1.79 1.60
N GLY A 104 -15.97 1.25 2.57
CA GLY A 104 -17.15 0.42 2.29
C GLY A 104 -16.83 -1.03 1.91
N ALA A 105 -15.57 -1.45 2.00
CA ALA A 105 -15.19 -2.84 1.79
C ALA A 105 -15.79 -3.74 2.90
N PRO A 106 -16.36 -4.90 2.56
CA PRO A 106 -16.82 -5.84 3.57
C PRO A 106 -15.62 -6.41 4.35
N LYS A 107 -15.71 -6.31 5.68
CA LYS A 107 -14.65 -6.78 6.57
C LYS A 107 -14.54 -8.30 6.54
N LEU A 108 -13.32 -8.82 6.48
CA LEU A 108 -13.07 -10.26 6.57
C LEU A 108 -13.65 -10.83 7.87
N GLY A 109 -14.35 -11.95 7.77
CA GLY A 109 -14.98 -12.62 8.93
C GLY A 109 -16.33 -12.03 9.34
N ASP A 110 -16.82 -10.98 8.71
CA ASP A 110 -18.14 -10.41 9.01
C ASP A 110 -19.22 -11.05 8.15
N ALA A 111 -19.82 -12.12 8.67
CA ALA A 111 -20.89 -12.86 7.98
C ALA A 111 -22.10 -11.97 7.62
N SER A 112 -22.38 -10.93 8.37
CA SER A 112 -23.50 -10.00 8.10
C SER A 112 -23.28 -9.21 6.81
N GLN A 113 -22.04 -8.78 6.58
CA GLN A 113 -21.65 -8.05 5.38
C GLN A 113 -21.41 -8.98 4.17
N TRP A 114 -20.90 -10.19 4.42
CA TRP A 114 -20.60 -11.14 3.37
C TRP A 114 -21.79 -11.98 2.91
N GLY A 115 -22.75 -12.29 3.78
CA GLY A 115 -23.86 -13.18 3.46
C GLY A 115 -24.63 -12.77 2.19
N LYS A 116 -25.01 -11.51 2.08
CA LYS A 116 -25.70 -10.97 0.88
C LYS A 116 -24.84 -11.01 -0.39
N ARG A 117 -23.52 -10.96 -0.24
CA ARG A 117 -22.58 -11.00 -1.36
C ARG A 117 -22.35 -12.44 -1.80
N ILE A 118 -22.15 -13.35 -0.86
CA ILE A 118 -22.01 -14.79 -1.10
C ILE A 118 -23.26 -15.38 -1.77
N ALA A 119 -24.44 -14.91 -1.39
CA ALA A 119 -25.71 -15.31 -2.01
C ALA A 119 -25.81 -14.97 -3.51
N LYS A 120 -25.01 -14.03 -4.02
CA LYS A 120 -24.95 -13.73 -5.47
C LYS A 120 -24.13 -14.76 -6.27
N GLY A 121 -23.45 -15.68 -5.59
CA GLY A 121 -22.58 -16.68 -6.18
C GLY A 121 -21.13 -16.25 -6.34
N LEU A 122 -20.24 -17.24 -6.36
CA LEU A 122 -18.79 -17.03 -6.48
C LEU A 122 -18.39 -16.34 -7.78
N ASP A 123 -19.04 -16.67 -8.90
CA ASP A 123 -18.73 -16.07 -10.19
C ASP A 123 -18.93 -14.55 -10.18
N SER A 124 -19.98 -14.08 -9.51
CA SER A 124 -20.22 -12.64 -9.34
C SER A 124 -19.16 -11.97 -8.47
N LEU A 125 -18.66 -12.67 -7.44
CA LEU A 125 -17.59 -12.18 -6.58
C LEU A 125 -16.26 -12.14 -7.33
N TYR A 126 -15.95 -13.15 -8.12
CA TYR A 126 -14.75 -13.18 -8.97
C TYR A 126 -14.77 -12.05 -10.00
N ALA A 127 -15.90 -11.90 -10.72
CA ALA A 127 -16.04 -10.84 -11.70
C ALA A 127 -15.85 -9.45 -11.08
N SER A 128 -16.46 -9.20 -9.91
CA SER A 128 -16.32 -7.94 -9.19
C SER A 128 -14.89 -7.68 -8.72
N SER A 129 -14.18 -8.73 -8.31
CA SER A 129 -12.81 -8.60 -7.82
C SER A 129 -11.79 -8.43 -8.93
N ILE A 130 -12.02 -9.09 -10.08
CA ILE A 130 -11.12 -8.99 -11.25
C ILE A 130 -11.31 -7.65 -11.98
N ASN A 131 -12.57 -7.27 -12.24
CA ASN A 131 -12.89 -6.09 -13.05
C ASN A 131 -13.06 -4.82 -12.23
N GLY A 132 -13.14 -4.94 -10.90
CA GLY A 132 -13.53 -3.87 -10.02
C GLY A 132 -15.05 -3.73 -9.90
N LEU A 133 -15.49 -3.01 -8.88
CA LEU A 133 -16.90 -2.76 -8.61
C LEU A 133 -17.08 -1.34 -8.08
N GLN A 134 -17.99 -0.59 -8.69
CA GLN A 134 -18.49 0.65 -8.15
C GLN A 134 -19.90 0.40 -7.61
N GLY A 135 -20.06 0.47 -6.30
CA GLY A 135 -21.31 0.22 -5.62
C GLY A 135 -21.72 1.38 -4.72
N SER A 136 -22.92 1.29 -4.13
CA SER A 136 -23.42 2.29 -3.18
C SER A 136 -22.59 2.39 -1.89
N ALA A 137 -21.87 1.32 -1.53
CA ALA A 137 -21.03 1.30 -0.34
C ALA A 137 -19.64 1.87 -0.58
N GLY A 138 -19.18 1.95 -1.83
CA GLY A 138 -17.85 2.42 -2.18
C GLY A 138 -17.34 1.83 -3.50
N VAL A 139 -16.06 2.03 -3.75
CA VAL A 139 -15.38 1.57 -4.97
C VAL A 139 -14.34 0.51 -4.63
N MET A 140 -14.43 -0.63 -5.27
CA MET A 140 -13.38 -1.65 -5.27
C MET A 140 -12.61 -1.56 -6.58
N PRO A 141 -11.32 -1.22 -6.57
CA PRO A 141 -10.53 -1.21 -7.78
C PRO A 141 -10.31 -2.63 -8.33
N ALA A 142 -10.13 -2.75 -9.63
CA ALA A 142 -9.81 -4.02 -10.27
C ALA A 142 -8.59 -4.68 -9.61
N LYS A 143 -8.70 -5.98 -9.32
CA LYS A 143 -7.63 -6.78 -8.70
C LYS A 143 -7.07 -6.19 -7.40
N GLY A 144 -7.91 -5.46 -6.63
CA GLY A 144 -7.49 -4.77 -5.42
C GLY A 144 -6.50 -3.62 -5.66
N GLY A 145 -6.43 -3.10 -6.89
CA GLY A 145 -5.48 -2.05 -7.32
C GLY A 145 -4.11 -2.59 -7.73
N ASN A 146 -3.91 -3.90 -7.78
CA ASN A 146 -2.68 -4.53 -8.25
C ASN A 146 -2.88 -5.25 -9.59
N PRO A 147 -2.59 -4.58 -10.73
CA PRO A 147 -2.78 -5.15 -12.06
C PRO A 147 -1.85 -6.33 -12.39
N ALA A 148 -0.78 -6.53 -11.61
CA ALA A 148 0.15 -7.64 -11.80
C ALA A 148 -0.42 -8.99 -11.36
N LEU A 149 -1.49 -9.01 -10.55
CA LEU A 149 -2.14 -10.24 -10.12
C LEU A 149 -2.83 -10.93 -11.31
N SER A 150 -2.62 -12.23 -11.45
CA SER A 150 -3.40 -13.07 -12.35
C SER A 150 -4.84 -13.25 -11.83
N ASP A 151 -5.75 -13.58 -12.72
CA ASP A 151 -7.14 -13.85 -12.34
C ASP A 151 -7.25 -15.06 -11.40
N ALA A 152 -6.35 -16.04 -11.55
CA ALA A 152 -6.30 -17.20 -10.66
C ALA A 152 -5.90 -16.82 -9.24
N GLU A 153 -4.96 -15.89 -9.05
CA GLU A 153 -4.57 -15.37 -7.75
C GLU A 153 -5.71 -14.59 -7.09
N VAL A 154 -6.39 -13.75 -7.85
CA VAL A 154 -7.56 -13.01 -7.35
C VAL A 154 -8.66 -13.95 -6.92
N LYS A 155 -8.99 -14.98 -7.72
CA LYS A 155 -9.99 -15.99 -7.36
C LYS A 155 -9.62 -16.74 -6.08
N ALA A 156 -8.37 -17.16 -5.94
CA ALA A 156 -7.92 -17.84 -4.73
C ALA A 156 -8.04 -16.93 -3.47
N ALA A 157 -7.77 -15.64 -3.60
CA ALA A 157 -7.97 -14.70 -2.50
C ALA A 157 -9.46 -14.54 -2.15
N VAL A 158 -10.34 -14.47 -3.15
CA VAL A 158 -11.80 -14.43 -2.93
C VAL A 158 -12.27 -15.69 -2.22
N ASP A 159 -11.83 -16.88 -2.65
CA ASP A 159 -12.17 -18.15 -2.01
C ASP A 159 -11.77 -18.17 -0.54
N TYR A 160 -10.54 -17.71 -0.25
CA TYR A 160 -10.06 -17.56 1.12
C TYR A 160 -10.97 -16.63 1.93
N MET A 161 -11.30 -15.45 1.40
CA MET A 161 -12.13 -14.46 2.10
C MET A 161 -13.53 -14.97 2.35
N VAL A 162 -14.13 -15.66 1.38
CA VAL A 162 -15.45 -16.28 1.50
C VAL A 162 -15.44 -17.39 2.54
N ALA A 163 -14.41 -18.25 2.55
CA ALA A 163 -14.27 -19.30 3.54
C ALA A 163 -14.18 -18.78 4.98
N GLN A 164 -13.53 -17.63 5.18
CA GLN A 164 -13.40 -16.99 6.49
C GLN A 164 -14.64 -16.19 6.92
N SER A 165 -15.62 -15.98 6.03
CA SER A 165 -16.73 -15.05 6.25
C SER A 165 -18.12 -15.70 6.12
N LYS A 166 -18.17 -17.04 6.14
CA LYS A 166 -19.42 -17.83 6.16
C LYS A 166 -19.99 -17.95 7.56
#